data_b4e6ca1dd3fde96130c275ca8f35c703
#
_entry.id   b4e6ca1dd3fde96130c275ca8f35c703
#
_cell.length_a   1.000
_cell.length_b   1.000
_cell.length_c   1.000
_cell.angle_alpha   90.00
_cell.angle_beta   90.00
_cell.angle_gamma   90.00
#
_symmetry.space_group_name_H-M   'P 1'
#
loop_
_entity.id
_entity.type
_entity.pdbx_description
1 polymer ?
#
loop_
_entity_poly.entity_id
_entity_poly.type
_entity_poly.pdbx_seq_one_letter_code
_entity_poly.pdbx_strand_id
1 'polypeptide(L)'
;AFTRSPATGSKGLFGEFLTNAQGEDVVAGVRTPMPISEMEQKFPEAFKQFVEVCKTLENHYHDMQDMEFTVEHGKLYMLQTRNGKRTAAAAIKIACDLIDEGMISEEEALMQIDAKSLDMLLHPQFDPAALKAAKPVGKAIAASPGAAAGKIVFTAEDAVEQGKLGEKV
;
A
#
# COMPACT_ATOMS: atom_id res chain seq x y z
N ALA A 1 -8.73 6.76 -2.64
CA ALA A 1 -7.69 7.47 -1.88
C ALA A 1 -7.63 6.96 -0.44
N PHE A 2 -6.44 7.06 0.17
CA PHE A 2 -6.17 6.53 1.51
C PHE A 2 -5.81 7.65 2.47
N THR A 3 -6.14 7.50 3.75
CA THR A 3 -5.74 8.44 4.83
C THR A 3 -4.26 8.32 5.22
N ARG A 4 -3.64 7.16 4.93
CA ARG A 4 -2.20 6.87 5.14
C ARG A 4 -1.68 6.07 3.96
N SER A 5 -0.36 6.08 3.74
CA SER A 5 0.25 5.28 2.66
C SER A 5 0.03 3.78 2.86
N PRO A 6 -0.63 3.07 1.93
CA PRO A 6 -0.84 1.63 2.05
C PRO A 6 0.44 0.82 1.88
N ALA A 7 1.48 1.40 1.30
CA ALA A 7 2.78 0.75 1.10
C ALA A 7 3.72 0.90 2.29
N THR A 8 3.75 2.08 2.92
CA THR A 8 4.73 2.43 3.96
C THR A 8 4.12 2.71 5.33
N GLY A 9 2.81 2.93 5.42
CA GLY A 9 2.12 3.35 6.62
C GLY A 9 2.30 4.82 7.00
N SER A 10 3.07 5.59 6.22
CA SER A 10 3.29 7.00 6.54
C SER A 10 1.99 7.81 6.52
N LYS A 11 1.84 8.70 7.51
CA LYS A 11 0.70 9.59 7.67
C LYS A 11 0.62 10.59 6.51
N GLY A 12 -0.58 10.84 6.04
CA GLY A 12 -0.89 11.78 4.96
C GLY A 12 -1.72 11.12 3.86
N LEU A 13 -2.45 11.94 3.13
CA LEU A 13 -3.32 11.48 2.06
C LEU A 13 -2.52 10.84 0.92
N PHE A 14 -2.94 9.69 0.50
CA PHE A 14 -2.33 8.94 -0.59
C PHE A 14 -3.40 8.47 -1.57
N GLY A 15 -3.20 8.73 -2.85
CA GLY A 15 -4.14 8.34 -3.88
C GLY A 15 -4.12 9.27 -5.08
N GLU A 16 -5.11 9.09 -5.93
CA GLU A 16 -5.19 9.73 -7.23
C GLU A 16 -6.62 10.22 -7.49
N PHE A 17 -6.76 11.17 -8.40
CA PHE A 17 -8.04 11.65 -8.90
C PHE A 17 -7.97 11.99 -10.38
N LEU A 18 -9.10 11.98 -11.05
CA LEU A 18 -9.27 12.44 -12.42
C LEU A 18 -10.35 13.51 -12.50
N THR A 19 -10.15 14.49 -13.39
CA THR A 19 -11.16 15.52 -13.70
C THR A 19 -12.00 15.09 -14.90
N ASN A 20 -13.30 15.43 -14.89
CA ASN A 20 -14.24 15.11 -15.96
C ASN A 20 -14.14 13.65 -16.39
N ALA A 21 -14.27 12.75 -15.41
CA ALA A 21 -14.10 11.31 -15.57
C ALA A 21 -15.17 10.54 -14.81
N GLN A 22 -15.45 9.33 -15.28
CA GLN A 22 -16.22 8.33 -14.53
C GLN A 22 -15.26 7.48 -13.69
N GLY A 23 -15.79 6.80 -12.66
CA GLY A 23 -14.97 5.92 -11.81
C GLY A 23 -14.23 4.84 -12.59
N GLU A 24 -14.83 4.34 -13.67
CA GLU A 24 -14.24 3.37 -14.58
C GLU A 24 -12.98 3.89 -15.29
N ASP A 25 -12.91 5.18 -15.59
CA ASP A 25 -11.75 5.79 -16.27
C ASP A 25 -10.50 5.76 -15.40
N VAL A 26 -10.66 5.84 -14.08
CA VAL A 26 -9.56 5.75 -13.11
C VAL A 26 -8.95 4.36 -13.11
N VAL A 27 -9.77 3.32 -13.23
CA VAL A 27 -9.36 1.91 -13.18
C VAL A 27 -8.87 1.41 -14.54
N ALA A 28 -9.47 1.89 -15.63
CA ALA A 28 -9.14 1.45 -16.99
C ALA A 28 -7.75 1.91 -17.49
N GLY A 29 -7.12 2.88 -16.82
CA GLY A 29 -5.78 3.35 -17.20
C GLY A 29 -5.71 4.08 -18.55
N VAL A 30 -6.86 4.49 -19.11
CA VAL A 30 -6.95 5.20 -20.40
C VAL A 30 -6.42 6.64 -20.27
N ARG A 31 -6.54 7.21 -19.09
CA ARG A 31 -6.07 8.56 -18.75
C ARG A 31 -5.15 8.47 -17.54
N THR A 32 -4.08 9.25 -17.53
CA THR A 32 -3.16 9.34 -16.39
C THR A 32 -3.82 10.10 -15.25
N PRO A 33 -4.06 9.50 -14.09
CA PRO A 33 -4.61 10.18 -12.94
C PRO A 33 -3.57 11.13 -12.33
N MET A 34 -4.06 12.14 -11.61
CA MET A 34 -3.25 13.11 -10.88
C MET A 34 -3.14 12.69 -9.41
N PRO A 35 -1.97 12.90 -8.78
CA PRO A 35 -1.82 12.67 -7.34
C PRO A 35 -2.82 13.48 -6.52
N ILE A 36 -3.35 12.91 -5.44
CA ILE A 36 -4.34 13.58 -4.57
C ILE A 36 -3.81 14.92 -4.00
N SER A 37 -2.49 15.08 -3.86
CA SER A 37 -1.85 16.31 -3.42
C SER A 37 -2.08 17.50 -4.37
N GLU A 38 -2.29 17.25 -5.67
CA GLU A 38 -2.61 18.32 -6.62
C GLU A 38 -4.06 18.84 -6.50
N MET A 39 -4.93 18.08 -5.81
CA MET A 39 -6.31 18.48 -5.59
C MET A 39 -6.40 19.75 -4.74
N GLU A 40 -5.46 19.96 -3.82
CA GLU A 40 -5.40 21.17 -2.99
C GLU A 40 -5.29 22.45 -3.84
N GLN A 41 -4.48 22.41 -4.90
CA GLN A 41 -4.28 23.57 -5.79
C GLN A 41 -5.43 23.73 -6.77
N LYS A 42 -5.98 22.63 -7.30
CA LYS A 42 -7.02 22.68 -8.35
C LYS A 42 -8.42 22.87 -7.80
N PHE A 43 -8.72 22.31 -6.63
CA PHE A 43 -10.04 22.28 -6.02
C PHE A 43 -9.95 22.49 -4.50
N PRO A 44 -9.45 23.66 -4.02
CA PRO A 44 -9.12 23.88 -2.61
C PRO A 44 -10.29 23.66 -1.66
N GLU A 45 -11.49 24.08 -2.01
CA GLU A 45 -12.69 23.89 -1.16
C GLU A 45 -13.09 22.41 -1.05
N ALA A 46 -13.07 21.68 -2.16
CA ALA A 46 -13.36 20.24 -2.14
C ALA A 46 -12.24 19.45 -1.44
N PHE A 47 -10.98 19.85 -1.57
CA PHE A 47 -9.87 19.24 -0.84
C PHE A 47 -10.00 19.45 0.66
N LYS A 48 -10.39 20.65 1.12
CA LYS A 48 -10.64 20.94 2.53
C LYS A 48 -11.75 20.03 3.09
N GLN A 49 -12.88 19.91 2.37
CA GLN A 49 -13.96 19.00 2.75
C GLN A 49 -13.44 17.55 2.84
N PHE A 50 -12.63 17.13 1.87
CA PHE A 50 -12.06 15.78 1.84
C PHE A 50 -11.16 15.51 3.05
N VAL A 51 -10.27 16.42 3.41
CA VAL A 51 -9.40 16.31 4.59
C VAL A 51 -10.21 16.17 5.89
N GLU A 52 -11.31 16.94 6.03
CA GLU A 52 -12.19 16.85 7.21
C GLU A 52 -12.91 15.49 7.28
N VAL A 53 -13.39 15.01 6.14
CA VAL A 53 -14.02 13.68 6.06
C VAL A 53 -12.99 12.58 6.39
N CYS A 54 -11.77 12.66 5.87
CA CYS A 54 -10.70 11.71 6.19
C CYS A 54 -10.43 11.60 7.68
N LYS A 55 -10.32 12.75 8.37
CA LYS A 55 -10.16 12.78 9.82
C LYS A 55 -11.35 12.17 10.56
N THR A 56 -12.55 12.49 10.12
CA THR A 56 -13.78 11.96 10.72
C THR A 56 -13.85 10.44 10.60
N LEU A 57 -13.55 9.91 9.43
CA LEU A 57 -13.59 8.48 9.17
C LEU A 57 -12.48 7.72 9.92
N GLU A 58 -11.25 8.22 9.89
CA GLU A 58 -10.13 7.58 10.62
C GLU A 58 -10.40 7.56 12.13
N ASN A 59 -10.90 8.66 12.70
CA ASN A 59 -11.30 8.74 14.11
C ASN A 59 -12.49 7.83 14.45
N HIS A 60 -13.41 7.62 13.53
CA HIS A 60 -14.59 6.78 13.76
C HIS A 60 -14.26 5.29 13.70
N TYR A 61 -13.47 4.90 12.70
CA TYR A 61 -13.12 3.49 12.47
C TYR A 61 -11.85 3.05 13.21
N HIS A 62 -11.11 3.99 13.80
CA HIS A 62 -9.84 3.74 14.50
C HIS A 62 -8.85 2.95 13.62
N ASP A 63 -8.87 3.22 12.31
CA ASP A 63 -8.01 2.57 11.32
C ASP A 63 -7.89 3.42 10.05
N MET A 64 -6.81 3.22 9.30
CA MET A 64 -6.66 3.87 8.00
C MET A 64 -7.80 3.50 7.06
N GLN A 65 -8.29 4.49 6.32
CA GLN A 65 -9.41 4.32 5.42
C GLN A 65 -8.99 4.42 3.96
N ASP A 66 -9.58 3.56 3.12
CA ASP A 66 -9.60 3.64 1.67
C ASP A 66 -10.95 4.17 1.22
N MET A 67 -10.92 5.27 0.49
CA MET A 67 -12.12 6.05 0.18
C MET A 67 -12.27 6.27 -1.32
N GLU A 68 -13.52 6.20 -1.75
CA GLU A 68 -13.94 6.61 -3.09
C GLU A 68 -14.82 7.85 -2.96
N PHE A 69 -14.59 8.85 -3.80
CA PHE A 69 -15.31 10.11 -3.77
C PHE A 69 -15.50 10.68 -5.18
N THR A 70 -16.45 11.58 -5.29
CA THR A 70 -16.61 12.44 -6.46
C THR A 70 -16.81 13.88 -6.04
N VAL A 71 -16.54 14.82 -6.96
CA VAL A 71 -16.76 16.24 -6.76
C VAL A 71 -17.65 16.74 -7.89
N GLU A 72 -18.77 17.34 -7.53
CA GLU A 72 -19.69 17.95 -8.48
C GLU A 72 -20.03 19.37 -8.04
N HIS A 73 -19.87 20.34 -8.95
CA HIS A 73 -20.11 21.76 -8.67
C HIS A 73 -19.41 22.29 -7.39
N GLY A 74 -18.16 21.83 -7.17
CA GLY A 74 -17.35 22.21 -5.99
C GLY A 74 -17.71 21.52 -4.67
N LYS A 75 -18.72 20.67 -4.68
CA LYS A 75 -19.15 19.88 -3.50
C LYS A 75 -18.61 18.48 -3.57
N LEU A 76 -18.02 18.02 -2.47
CA LEU A 76 -17.55 16.64 -2.28
C LEU A 76 -18.70 15.70 -1.96
N TYR A 77 -18.69 14.53 -2.58
CA TYR A 77 -19.59 13.42 -2.27
C TYR A 77 -18.78 12.15 -2.02
N MET A 78 -18.95 11.57 -0.85
CA MET A 78 -18.35 10.28 -0.53
C MET A 78 -19.20 9.16 -1.11
N LEU A 79 -18.55 8.24 -1.83
CA LEU A 79 -19.19 7.10 -2.47
C LEU A 79 -19.01 5.82 -1.67
N GLN A 80 -17.80 5.61 -1.14
CA GLN A 80 -17.47 4.41 -0.37
C GLN A 80 -16.31 4.70 0.58
N THR A 81 -16.31 4.02 1.73
CA THR A 81 -15.16 3.90 2.62
C THR A 81 -15.01 2.46 3.09
N ARG A 82 -13.78 2.04 3.33
CA ARG A 82 -13.43 0.73 3.89
C ARG A 82 -12.09 0.80 4.59
N ASN A 83 -11.80 -0.17 5.46
CA ASN A 83 -10.45 -0.31 6.00
C ASN A 83 -9.46 -0.58 4.87
N GLY A 84 -8.39 0.20 4.82
CA GLY A 84 -7.45 0.18 3.70
C GLY A 84 -6.63 -1.11 3.69
N LYS A 85 -6.60 -1.78 2.53
CA LYS A 85 -5.63 -2.85 2.29
C LYS A 85 -4.23 -2.26 2.28
N ARG A 86 -3.29 -2.95 2.92
CA ARG A 86 -1.93 -2.44 3.15
C ARG A 86 -0.91 -3.56 3.19
N THR A 87 0.37 -3.23 3.03
CA THR A 87 1.47 -4.18 3.24
C THR A 87 1.60 -4.52 4.72
N ALA A 88 2.26 -5.64 5.03
CA ALA A 88 2.53 -6.04 6.42
C ALA A 88 3.35 -4.98 7.17
N ALA A 89 4.36 -4.39 6.53
CA ALA A 89 5.18 -3.32 7.11
C ALA A 89 4.33 -2.06 7.41
N ALA A 90 3.44 -1.68 6.49
CA ALA A 90 2.53 -0.56 6.69
C ALA A 90 1.54 -0.84 7.83
N ALA A 91 1.03 -2.09 7.95
CA ALA A 91 0.11 -2.47 9.01
C ALA A 91 0.72 -2.27 10.41
N ILE A 92 1.96 -2.72 10.62
CA ILE A 92 2.67 -2.53 11.89
C ILE A 92 2.87 -1.03 12.17
N LYS A 93 3.39 -0.30 11.17
CA LYS A 93 3.63 1.13 11.37
C LYS A 93 2.35 1.89 11.71
N ILE A 94 1.26 1.63 11.00
CA ILE A 94 -0.04 2.27 11.25
C ILE A 94 -0.55 1.94 12.65
N ALA A 95 -0.47 0.68 13.07
CA ALA A 95 -0.89 0.26 14.41
C ALA A 95 -0.09 1.00 15.50
N CYS A 96 1.24 1.07 15.37
CA CYS A 96 2.07 1.84 16.31
C CYS A 96 1.71 3.34 16.31
N ASP A 97 1.55 3.95 15.13
CA ASP A 97 1.18 5.36 15.02
C ASP A 97 -0.21 5.64 15.67
N LEU A 98 -1.18 4.73 15.51
CA LEU A 98 -2.51 4.87 16.11
C LEU A 98 -2.48 4.74 17.65
N ILE A 99 -1.59 3.90 18.20
CA ILE A 99 -1.33 3.84 19.65
C ILE A 99 -0.73 5.17 20.14
N ASP A 100 0.32 5.65 19.47
CA ASP A 100 1.01 6.90 19.82
C ASP A 100 0.07 8.12 19.72
N GLU A 101 -0.90 8.08 18.81
CA GLU A 101 -1.95 9.09 18.65
C GLU A 101 -3.09 8.94 19.68
N GLY A 102 -3.08 7.89 20.49
CA GLY A 102 -4.11 7.61 21.51
C GLY A 102 -5.45 7.19 20.94
N MET A 103 -5.48 6.68 19.71
CA MET A 103 -6.70 6.26 19.02
C MET A 103 -7.12 4.83 19.37
N ILE A 104 -6.15 3.96 19.64
CA ILE A 104 -6.36 2.56 19.99
C ILE A 104 -5.41 2.12 21.12
N SER A 105 -5.78 1.05 21.85
CA SER A 105 -4.90 0.40 22.81
C SER A 105 -3.91 -0.55 22.12
N GLU A 106 -2.89 -1.03 22.85
CA GLU A 106 -1.95 -2.04 22.37
C GLU A 106 -2.65 -3.36 22.00
N GLU A 107 -3.66 -3.75 22.79
CA GLU A 107 -4.45 -4.95 22.53
C GLU A 107 -5.28 -4.82 21.24
N GLU A 108 -5.91 -3.67 21.02
CA GLU A 108 -6.66 -3.39 19.80
C GLU A 108 -5.73 -3.38 18.59
N ALA A 109 -4.54 -2.79 18.71
CA ALA A 109 -3.53 -2.78 17.66
C ALA A 109 -3.09 -4.19 17.26
N LEU A 110 -2.86 -5.08 18.25
CA LEU A 110 -2.53 -6.49 17.98
C LEU A 110 -3.65 -7.21 17.23
N MET A 111 -4.92 -6.90 17.53
CA MET A 111 -6.07 -7.49 16.84
C MET A 111 -6.25 -6.99 15.40
N GLN A 112 -5.71 -5.82 15.06
CA GLN A 112 -5.74 -5.28 13.71
C GLN A 112 -4.68 -5.88 12.77
N ILE A 113 -3.64 -6.50 13.32
CA ILE A 113 -2.53 -7.06 12.54
C ILE A 113 -2.83 -8.51 12.18
N ASP A 114 -2.86 -8.83 10.89
CA ASP A 114 -2.95 -10.22 10.43
C ASP A 114 -1.62 -10.94 10.65
N ALA A 115 -1.63 -11.92 11.58
CA ALA A 115 -0.45 -12.69 11.93
C ALA A 115 0.20 -13.40 10.71
N LYS A 116 -0.61 -13.84 9.74
CA LYS A 116 -0.09 -14.49 8.52
C LYS A 116 0.72 -13.52 7.66
N SER A 117 0.36 -12.24 7.68
CA SER A 117 1.08 -11.23 6.91
C SER A 117 2.46 -10.93 7.49
N LEU A 118 2.68 -11.19 8.80
CA LEU A 118 3.96 -10.98 9.46
C LEU A 118 5.04 -11.95 8.96
N ASP A 119 4.65 -13.16 8.56
CA ASP A 119 5.58 -14.13 7.99
C ASP A 119 6.34 -13.56 6.78
N MET A 120 5.69 -12.73 5.99
CA MET A 120 6.31 -12.02 4.87
C MET A 120 7.50 -11.13 5.29
N LEU A 121 7.49 -10.60 6.51
CA LEU A 121 8.56 -9.73 7.02
C LEU A 121 9.75 -10.52 7.57
N LEU A 122 9.56 -11.81 7.86
CA LEU A 122 10.61 -12.70 8.35
C LEU A 122 11.45 -13.29 7.19
N HIS A 123 10.97 -13.18 5.96
CA HIS A 123 11.75 -13.63 4.81
C HIS A 123 12.93 -12.69 4.51
N PRO A 124 14.08 -13.24 4.05
CA PRO A 124 15.20 -12.43 3.61
C PRO A 124 14.79 -11.39 2.57
N GLN A 125 15.30 -10.19 2.68
CA GLN A 125 15.04 -9.09 1.76
C GLN A 125 16.35 -8.50 1.25
N PHE A 126 16.34 -7.93 0.05
CA PHE A 126 17.47 -7.16 -0.44
C PHE A 126 17.57 -5.82 0.30
N ASP A 127 18.79 -5.39 0.55
CA ASP A 127 19.05 -4.03 1.03
C ASP A 127 18.46 -3.00 0.03
N PRO A 128 17.65 -2.03 0.48
CA PRO A 128 16.98 -1.09 -0.41
C PRO A 128 17.95 -0.20 -1.22
N ALA A 129 19.12 0.13 -0.65
CA ALA A 129 20.12 0.93 -1.35
C ALA A 129 20.83 0.10 -2.43
N ALA A 130 21.16 -1.15 -2.11
CA ALA A 130 21.73 -2.09 -3.06
C ALA A 130 20.76 -2.38 -4.22
N LEU A 131 19.47 -2.55 -3.92
CA LEU A 131 18.43 -2.78 -4.93
C LEU A 131 18.27 -1.60 -5.90
N LYS A 132 18.34 -0.36 -5.38
CA LYS A 132 18.30 0.85 -6.22
C LYS A 132 19.54 0.99 -7.11
N ALA A 133 20.71 0.56 -6.64
CA ALA A 133 21.96 0.61 -7.39
C ALA A 133 22.09 -0.54 -8.42
N ALA A 134 21.36 -1.64 -8.21
CA ALA A 134 21.42 -2.80 -9.08
C ALA A 134 20.76 -2.53 -10.44
N LYS A 135 21.37 -3.07 -11.49
CA LYS A 135 20.78 -3.10 -12.84
C LYS A 135 20.09 -4.46 -13.04
N PRO A 136 18.76 -4.53 -13.08
CA PRO A 136 18.06 -5.79 -13.28
C PRO A 136 18.34 -6.34 -14.68
N VAL A 137 18.60 -7.64 -14.77
CA VAL A 137 18.80 -8.37 -16.04
C VAL A 137 17.50 -8.84 -16.65
N GLY A 138 16.44 -8.95 -15.84
CA GLY A 138 15.12 -9.38 -16.30
C GLY A 138 14.06 -9.19 -15.23
N LYS A 139 12.80 -9.43 -15.60
CA LYS A 139 11.65 -9.42 -14.72
C LYS A 139 10.87 -10.72 -14.89
N ALA A 140 10.50 -11.33 -13.78
CA ALA A 140 9.75 -12.58 -13.77
C ALA A 140 8.58 -12.51 -12.76
N ILE A 141 7.73 -13.55 -12.76
CA ILE A 141 6.63 -13.69 -11.81
C ILE A 141 7.19 -14.28 -10.51
N ALA A 142 6.93 -13.62 -9.39
CA ALA A 142 7.31 -14.13 -8.08
C ALA A 142 6.49 -15.37 -7.73
N ALA A 143 7.17 -16.49 -7.46
CA ALA A 143 6.55 -17.75 -7.06
C ALA A 143 6.52 -17.95 -5.54
N SER A 144 7.44 -17.31 -4.81
CA SER A 144 7.50 -17.33 -3.35
C SER A 144 7.99 -15.98 -2.82
N PRO A 145 7.69 -15.63 -1.55
CA PRO A 145 8.17 -14.41 -0.95
C PRO A 145 9.66 -14.46 -0.64
N GLY A 146 10.26 -13.28 -0.47
CA GLY A 146 11.65 -13.12 -0.03
C GLY A 146 12.65 -12.94 -1.16
N ALA A 147 13.90 -12.77 -0.77
CA ALA A 147 15.06 -12.65 -1.65
C ALA A 147 15.90 -13.92 -1.61
N ALA A 148 16.36 -14.37 -2.74
CA ALA A 148 17.22 -15.55 -2.85
C ALA A 148 18.42 -15.27 -3.76
N ALA A 149 19.52 -15.95 -3.52
CA ALA A 149 20.68 -15.95 -4.37
C ALA A 149 21.12 -17.40 -4.61
N GLY A 150 21.37 -17.75 -5.86
CA GLY A 150 21.76 -19.10 -6.25
C GLY A 150 22.19 -19.18 -7.70
N LYS A 151 22.52 -20.37 -8.16
CA LYS A 151 22.83 -20.65 -9.55
C LYS A 151 21.54 -20.70 -10.38
N ILE A 152 21.59 -20.21 -11.59
CA ILE A 152 20.46 -20.30 -12.52
C ILE A 152 20.39 -21.71 -13.07
N VAL A 153 19.23 -22.33 -12.97
CA VAL A 153 18.86 -23.59 -13.61
C VAL A 153 17.62 -23.40 -14.45
N PHE A 154 17.42 -24.22 -15.47
CA PHE A 154 16.34 -24.00 -16.45
C PHE A 154 15.24 -25.06 -16.37
N THR A 155 15.45 -26.15 -15.64
CA THR A 155 14.44 -27.19 -15.43
C THR A 155 14.27 -27.52 -13.96
N ALA A 156 13.10 -28.05 -13.59
CA ALA A 156 12.82 -28.48 -12.23
C ALA A 156 13.72 -29.69 -11.83
N GLU A 157 14.02 -30.57 -12.79
CA GLU A 157 14.88 -31.73 -12.61
C GLU A 157 16.30 -31.27 -12.24
N ASP A 158 16.87 -30.33 -12.97
CA ASP A 158 18.20 -29.74 -12.69
C ASP A 158 18.23 -29.10 -11.29
N ALA A 159 17.15 -28.39 -10.91
CA ALA A 159 17.04 -27.78 -9.58
C ALA A 159 17.10 -28.84 -8.47
N VAL A 160 16.40 -29.96 -8.65
CA VAL A 160 16.40 -31.06 -7.69
C VAL A 160 17.78 -31.72 -7.62
N GLU A 161 18.41 -31.95 -8.74
CA GLU A 161 19.73 -32.57 -8.80
C GLU A 161 20.80 -31.69 -8.12
N GLN A 162 20.85 -30.41 -8.47
CA GLN A 162 21.78 -29.46 -7.87
C GLN A 162 21.51 -29.27 -6.37
N GLY A 163 20.25 -29.24 -5.96
CA GLY A 163 19.86 -29.15 -4.55
C GLY A 163 20.33 -30.38 -3.74
N LYS A 164 20.29 -31.61 -4.31
CA LYS A 164 20.84 -32.81 -3.68
C LYS A 164 22.37 -32.76 -3.51
N LEU A 165 23.06 -32.01 -4.36
CA LEU A 165 24.50 -31.77 -4.27
C LEU A 165 24.83 -30.64 -3.25
N GLY A 166 23.84 -30.04 -2.62
CA GLY A 166 24.02 -28.95 -1.66
C GLY A 166 24.23 -27.58 -2.32
N GLU A 167 24.02 -27.46 -3.62
CA GLU A 167 24.10 -26.19 -4.33
C GLU A 167 22.84 -25.35 -4.10
N LYS A 168 23.03 -24.06 -3.95
CA LYS A 168 21.91 -23.11 -3.96
C LYS A 168 21.51 -22.79 -5.40
N VAL A 169 20.31 -23.09 -5.77
CA VAL A 169 19.72 -22.85 -7.09
C VAL A 169 18.42 -22.06 -6.95
#